data_cdaa7e7b9d3f04a7e7b8bbd1a3dbdf03
#
_entry.id   cdaa7e7b9d3f04a7e7b8bbd1a3dbdf03
#
_cell.length_a   1.000
_cell.length_b   1.000
_cell.length_c   1.000
_cell.angle_alpha   90.00
_cell.angle_beta   90.00
_cell.angle_gamma   90.00
#
_symmetry.space_group_name_H-M   'P 1'
#
loop_
_entity.id
_entity.type
_entity.pdbx_description
1 polymer ?
#
loop_
_entity_poly.entity_id
_entity_poly.type
_entity_poly.pdbx_seq_one_letter_code
_entity_poly.pdbx_strand_id
1 'polypeptide(L)'
;MNDEVSRDDDRDPAEDSARTPRDDEPRGGARKAGLFSRMFGKQPQPSEPEPDSAEPAEAPAQPERPASEPVAAPEGAPAESDGGFWARMKQGMSKTSKNLGKGLADLLVGAKEIDDEIFEEIETQLLVADVGVEATDTIIGNLTDRVGRQELVHADALYEALQEELRNLLVPVDRPLEIDTSKKPYVILMVGVNGVGKTTTIGKLACRFKAEGKNVMLAAGDTFRAAAVEQLQVWGERNSIPVVAQHTGSDSASVVYDAVQAAQSRGADVLIADTAGRLHTRGNLMEELSKVTRVMKKLSPEAPHEVLLVLDAGTG
;
A
#
# COMPACT_ATOMS: atom_id res chain seq x y z
N MET A 1 5.42 46.21 54.43
CA MET A 1 5.50 45.27 55.52
C MET A 1 6.01 44.02 54.88
N ASN A 2 7.29 44.01 54.79
CA ASN A 2 8.33 43.37 55.65
C ASN A 2 8.29 41.86 55.41
N ASP A 3 9.23 41.14 55.15
CA ASP A 3 10.71 41.22 55.14
C ASP A 3 11.12 39.85 54.64
N GLU A 4 12.01 39.76 53.70
CA GLU A 4 13.47 39.63 53.91
C GLU A 4 13.90 38.29 54.58
N VAL A 5 14.81 37.70 53.93
CA VAL A 5 16.21 37.41 54.22
C VAL A 5 16.51 35.92 54.13
N SER A 6 17.29 35.52 53.25
CA SER A 6 18.76 35.55 53.11
C SER A 6 19.42 34.18 53.26
N ARG A 7 20.22 33.87 52.27
CA ARG A 7 21.68 33.52 52.37
C ARG A 7 22.06 32.12 52.77
N ASP A 8 22.78 31.63 51.90
CA ASP A 8 24.23 31.29 51.72
C ASP A 8 24.55 29.91 52.28
N ASP A 9 25.26 29.08 51.66
CA ASP A 9 26.69 29.09 51.38
C ASP A 9 27.07 27.76 50.71
N ASP A 10 27.66 27.78 49.59
CA ASP A 10 29.05 27.47 49.36
C ASP A 10 29.57 26.08 49.78
N ARG A 11 30.02 25.34 48.79
CA ARG A 11 31.39 24.81 48.65
C ARG A 11 31.51 23.65 47.69
N ASP A 12 32.03 23.96 46.54
CA ASP A 12 33.02 23.12 45.89
C ASP A 12 34.33 23.24 46.71
N PRO A 13 35.21 22.28 46.82
CA PRO A 13 36.18 22.15 45.74
C PRO A 13 36.86 20.78 45.56
N ALA A 14 37.42 20.65 44.40
CA ALA A 14 38.79 20.23 44.06
C ALA A 14 39.15 18.74 44.09
N GLU A 15 39.55 18.35 42.91
CA GLU A 15 40.91 17.89 42.54
C GLU A 15 41.36 16.54 43.10
N ASP A 16 41.64 15.61 42.24
CA ASP A 16 43.03 15.20 42.01
C ASP A 16 43.14 14.21 40.81
N SER A 17 43.88 14.67 39.84
CA SER A 17 45.08 14.14 39.22
C SER A 17 45.04 12.75 38.58
N ALA A 18 45.10 12.76 37.30
CA ALA A 18 46.27 12.44 36.45
C ALA A 18 46.92 11.06 36.67
N ARG A 19 46.94 10.33 35.52
CA ARG A 19 48.17 9.75 34.95
C ARG A 19 47.86 8.84 33.75
N THR A 20 48.17 9.31 32.57
CA THR A 20 48.74 8.46 31.51
C THR A 20 50.21 8.16 31.85
N PRO A 21 50.79 7.07 31.40
CA PRO A 21 51.82 7.07 30.39
C PRO A 21 51.64 5.96 29.34
N ARG A 22 51.77 6.28 28.08
CA ARG A 22 52.91 6.19 27.15
C ARG A 22 53.52 4.81 26.97
N ASP A 23 53.45 4.43 25.67
CA ASP A 23 54.49 3.79 24.87
C ASP A 23 55.07 2.46 25.35
N ASP A 24 54.90 1.44 24.46
CA ASP A 24 56.05 0.70 23.94
C ASP A 24 55.62 -0.26 22.83
N GLU A 25 56.02 0.06 21.62
CA GLU A 25 56.37 -0.98 20.63
C GLU A 25 57.72 -1.57 21.00
N PRO A 26 57.98 -2.85 20.75
CA PRO A 26 59.00 -3.13 19.76
C PRO A 26 58.73 -4.32 18.79
N ARG A 27 58.98 -4.05 17.57
CA ARG A 27 59.77 -4.79 16.56
C ARG A 27 60.10 -6.26 16.80
N GLY A 28 59.77 -7.05 15.77
CA GLY A 28 60.76 -7.95 15.20
C GLY A 28 60.63 -9.41 15.55
N GLY A 29 60.36 -10.25 14.55
CA GLY A 29 60.49 -11.68 14.68
C GLY A 29 60.04 -12.47 13.46
N ALA A 30 60.87 -12.51 12.45
CA ALA A 30 60.71 -13.37 11.29
C ALA A 30 60.78 -14.87 11.65
N ARG A 31 60.27 -15.67 10.73
CA ARG A 31 60.56 -17.11 10.50
C ARG A 31 59.74 -18.13 11.29
N LYS A 32 58.80 -18.82 10.57
CA LYS A 32 59.15 -20.20 10.14
C LYS A 32 58.10 -20.66 9.13
N ALA A 33 58.53 -20.73 7.88
CA ALA A 33 57.98 -21.64 6.89
C ALA A 33 58.26 -23.07 7.36
N GLY A 34 57.26 -23.86 7.47
CA GLY A 34 57.29 -25.28 7.86
C GLY A 34 56.31 -26.06 7.02
N LEU A 35 56.83 -26.61 5.95
CA LEU A 35 56.86 -28.02 5.63
C LEU A 35 55.48 -28.74 5.63
N PHE A 36 54.66 -28.47 4.59
CA PHE A 36 53.69 -29.46 4.10
C PHE A 36 53.37 -29.22 2.62
N SER A 37 54.43 -29.10 1.83
CA SER A 37 54.34 -29.09 0.37
C SER A 37 55.30 -30.11 -0.23
N ARG A 38 55.14 -31.35 0.14
CA ARG A 38 55.77 -32.46 -0.54
C ARG A 38 55.07 -33.77 -0.17
N MET A 39 53.98 -34.03 -0.85
CA MET A 39 53.46 -35.37 -1.14
C MET A 39 52.08 -35.20 -1.75
N PHE A 40 52.06 -35.18 -3.02
CA PHE A 40 51.11 -35.89 -3.87
C PHE A 40 51.28 -35.38 -5.30
N GLY A 41 51.71 -36.27 -6.07
CA GLY A 41 51.95 -36.53 -7.43
C GLY A 41 51.26 -35.66 -8.48
N LYS A 42 52.06 -35.29 -9.41
CA LYS A 42 51.80 -34.86 -10.78
C LYS A 42 50.85 -35.85 -11.45
N GLN A 43 49.66 -35.44 -11.84
CA GLN A 43 48.86 -36.12 -12.84
C GLN A 43 48.88 -35.33 -14.15
N PRO A 44 48.99 -36.02 -15.30
CA PRO A 44 49.18 -35.41 -16.60
C PRO A 44 47.85 -34.89 -17.17
N GLN A 45 47.96 -33.79 -17.93
CA GLN A 45 46.89 -33.29 -18.79
C GLN A 45 46.55 -34.29 -19.88
N PRO A 46 45.29 -34.52 -20.19
CA PRO A 46 44.89 -35.12 -21.46
C PRO A 46 44.65 -34.01 -22.51
N SER A 47 45.20 -34.27 -23.67
CA SER A 47 45.09 -33.58 -24.95
C SER A 47 43.61 -33.37 -25.39
N GLU A 48 43.36 -32.20 -25.97
CA GLU A 48 42.15 -31.93 -26.76
C GLU A 48 42.00 -32.92 -27.92
N PRO A 49 40.80 -33.40 -28.21
CA PRO A 49 40.45 -33.91 -29.53
C PRO A 49 39.56 -32.90 -30.27
N GLU A 50 39.86 -32.74 -31.55
CA GLU A 50 39.14 -31.99 -32.57
C GLU A 50 37.66 -32.44 -32.71
N PRO A 51 36.77 -31.59 -33.27
CA PRO A 51 35.32 -31.81 -33.25
C PRO A 51 34.93 -32.81 -34.35
N ASP A 52 34.36 -33.93 -33.93
CA ASP A 52 33.63 -34.81 -34.81
C ASP A 52 32.13 -34.51 -34.75
N SER A 53 31.58 -34.39 -35.95
CA SER A 53 30.18 -34.06 -36.21
C SER A 53 29.25 -35.18 -35.72
N ALA A 54 28.45 -34.89 -34.68
CA ALA A 54 27.33 -35.72 -34.31
C ALA A 54 26.08 -34.84 -34.08
N GLU A 55 25.02 -35.24 -34.74
CA GLU A 55 23.67 -34.68 -34.71
C GLU A 55 23.17 -34.40 -33.28
N PRO A 56 22.37 -33.32 -33.08
CA PRO A 56 21.80 -33.07 -31.77
C PRO A 56 20.69 -34.07 -31.46
N ALA A 57 20.92 -34.91 -30.44
CA ALA A 57 19.87 -35.71 -29.83
C ALA A 57 18.80 -34.82 -29.22
N GLU A 58 17.55 -35.05 -29.60
CA GLU A 58 16.35 -34.41 -29.07
C GLU A 58 16.32 -34.54 -27.54
N ALA A 59 16.31 -33.39 -26.87
CA ALA A 59 15.95 -33.29 -25.47
C ALA A 59 14.46 -33.59 -25.31
N PRO A 60 14.04 -34.33 -24.26
CA PRO A 60 12.62 -34.61 -24.05
C PRO A 60 11.84 -33.30 -23.85
N ALA A 61 10.79 -33.14 -24.65
CA ALA A 61 9.87 -32.04 -24.62
C ALA A 61 9.32 -31.83 -23.18
N GLN A 62 9.60 -30.68 -22.60
CA GLN A 62 8.86 -30.21 -21.44
C GLN A 62 7.42 -29.97 -21.90
N PRO A 63 6.40 -30.33 -21.09
CA PRO A 63 5.02 -30.02 -21.43
C PRO A 63 4.87 -28.52 -21.54
N GLU A 64 4.52 -28.06 -22.72
CA GLU A 64 4.15 -26.66 -22.97
C GLU A 64 3.05 -26.24 -21.98
N ARG A 65 3.38 -25.34 -21.09
CA ARG A 65 2.36 -24.59 -20.37
C ARG A 65 1.55 -23.86 -21.44
N PRO A 66 0.21 -23.93 -21.42
CA PRO A 66 -0.59 -23.17 -22.34
C PRO A 66 -0.16 -21.71 -22.20
N ALA A 67 0.24 -21.10 -23.30
CA ALA A 67 0.50 -19.69 -23.40
C ALA A 67 -0.76 -19.00 -22.87
N SER A 68 -0.62 -18.26 -21.77
CA SER A 68 -1.65 -17.35 -21.34
C SER A 68 -1.91 -16.42 -22.51
N GLU A 69 -3.09 -16.53 -23.11
CA GLU A 69 -3.56 -15.61 -24.12
C GLU A 69 -3.29 -14.19 -23.61
N PRO A 70 -2.76 -13.27 -24.44
CA PRO A 70 -2.62 -11.90 -24.05
C PRO A 70 -4.02 -11.42 -23.69
N VAL A 71 -4.23 -11.09 -22.40
CA VAL A 71 -5.47 -10.45 -21.95
C VAL A 71 -5.64 -9.23 -22.85
N ALA A 72 -6.58 -9.32 -23.77
CA ALA A 72 -6.91 -8.23 -24.67
C ALA A 72 -7.12 -7.00 -23.79
N ALA A 73 -6.27 -5.99 -23.99
CA ALA A 73 -6.48 -4.71 -23.35
C ALA A 73 -7.89 -4.27 -23.70
N PRO A 74 -8.72 -3.89 -22.73
CA PRO A 74 -10.09 -3.52 -23.01
C PRO A 74 -10.07 -2.43 -24.09
N GLU A 75 -10.64 -2.76 -25.24
CA GLU A 75 -10.85 -1.80 -26.33
C GLU A 75 -11.50 -0.57 -25.75
N GLY A 76 -11.00 0.59 -26.15
CA GLY A 76 -11.32 1.91 -25.65
C GLY A 76 -12.74 2.01 -25.12
N ALA A 77 -12.87 2.02 -23.80
CA ALA A 77 -14.13 2.40 -23.21
C ALA A 77 -14.39 3.85 -23.65
N PRO A 78 -15.49 4.15 -24.34
CA PRO A 78 -15.91 5.51 -24.56
C PRO A 78 -15.98 6.18 -23.18
N ALA A 79 -15.77 7.50 -23.13
CA ALA A 79 -15.94 8.28 -21.92
C ALA A 79 -17.36 8.00 -21.38
N GLU A 80 -17.46 6.96 -20.52
CA GLU A 80 -18.72 6.60 -19.93
C GLU A 80 -19.13 7.72 -18.99
N SER A 81 -20.31 8.23 -19.20
CA SER A 81 -20.98 9.15 -18.30
C SER A 81 -20.90 8.61 -16.87
N ASP A 82 -20.75 9.47 -15.87
CA ASP A 82 -20.68 9.14 -14.43
C ASP A 82 -21.70 8.08 -13.99
N GLY A 83 -22.82 7.95 -14.68
CA GLY A 83 -23.85 6.95 -14.43
C GLY A 83 -23.41 5.49 -14.60
N GLY A 84 -22.48 5.19 -15.53
CA GLY A 84 -22.01 3.81 -15.78
C GLY A 84 -21.04 3.30 -14.69
N PHE A 85 -20.20 4.18 -14.14
CA PHE A 85 -19.31 3.87 -13.05
C PHE A 85 -20.09 3.57 -11.76
N TRP A 86 -21.02 4.45 -11.40
CA TRP A 86 -21.87 4.28 -10.22
C TRP A 86 -22.77 3.04 -10.31
N ALA A 87 -23.28 2.72 -11.50
CA ALA A 87 -24.08 1.51 -11.72
C ALA A 87 -23.24 0.23 -11.50
N ARG A 88 -21.99 0.19 -11.98
CA ARG A 88 -21.08 -0.96 -11.77
C ARG A 88 -20.62 -1.07 -10.32
N MET A 89 -20.31 0.05 -9.66
CA MET A 89 -19.98 0.07 -8.24
C MET A 89 -21.16 -0.42 -7.41
N LYS A 90 -22.38 0.04 -7.69
CA LYS A 90 -23.61 -0.43 -7.04
C LYS A 90 -23.85 -1.91 -7.28
N GLN A 91 -23.56 -2.43 -8.48
CA GLN A 91 -23.67 -3.86 -8.79
C GLN A 91 -22.58 -4.69 -8.07
N GLY A 92 -21.35 -4.20 -7.94
CA GLY A 92 -20.28 -4.85 -7.15
C GLY A 92 -20.64 -4.94 -5.68
N MET A 93 -21.06 -3.84 -5.08
CA MET A 93 -21.50 -3.78 -3.68
C MET A 93 -22.79 -4.56 -3.41
N SER A 94 -23.59 -4.84 -4.44
CA SER A 94 -24.87 -5.54 -4.26
C SER A 94 -24.73 -6.98 -3.74
N LYS A 95 -23.58 -7.64 -3.95
CA LYS A 95 -23.30 -8.98 -3.44
C LYS A 95 -23.04 -8.95 -1.95
N THR A 96 -22.15 -8.09 -1.49
CA THR A 96 -21.82 -7.91 -0.07
C THR A 96 -23.00 -7.36 0.70
N SER A 97 -23.69 -6.36 0.16
CA SER A 97 -24.94 -5.82 0.74
C SER A 97 -26.07 -6.85 0.83
N LYS A 98 -26.16 -7.77 -0.13
CA LYS A 98 -27.18 -8.84 -0.08
C LYS A 98 -26.87 -9.88 0.99
N ASN A 99 -25.60 -10.18 1.25
CA ASN A 99 -25.22 -11.17 2.26
C ASN A 99 -25.42 -10.62 3.67
N LEU A 100 -24.88 -9.42 3.96
CA LEU A 100 -25.06 -8.77 5.25
C LEU A 100 -26.53 -8.32 5.46
N GLY A 101 -27.12 -7.67 4.47
CA GLY A 101 -28.48 -7.15 4.56
C GLY A 101 -29.54 -8.25 4.63
N LYS A 102 -29.35 -9.41 3.96
CA LYS A 102 -30.24 -10.55 4.12
C LYS A 102 -30.11 -11.20 5.49
N GLY A 103 -28.90 -11.45 5.97
CA GLY A 103 -28.70 -12.04 7.29
C GLY A 103 -29.39 -11.21 8.37
N LEU A 104 -29.15 -9.91 8.38
CA LEU A 104 -29.77 -8.98 9.34
C LEU A 104 -31.28 -8.80 9.10
N ALA A 105 -31.75 -8.73 7.86
CA ALA A 105 -33.17 -8.63 7.56
C ALA A 105 -33.94 -9.90 7.93
N ASP A 106 -33.40 -11.07 7.60
CA ASP A 106 -34.04 -12.37 7.92
C ASP A 106 -34.13 -12.59 9.44
N LEU A 107 -33.12 -12.10 10.18
CA LEU A 107 -33.10 -12.08 11.64
C LEU A 107 -34.24 -11.22 12.22
N LEU A 108 -34.38 -10.01 11.72
CA LEU A 108 -35.31 -9.02 12.26
C LEU A 108 -36.78 -9.23 11.80
N VAL A 109 -37.01 -9.80 10.60
CA VAL A 109 -38.35 -10.10 10.09
C VAL A 109 -39.10 -11.14 10.93
N GLY A 110 -38.35 -11.99 11.68
CA GLY A 110 -38.97 -13.01 12.56
C GLY A 110 -39.17 -12.56 14.01
N ALA A 111 -38.51 -11.48 14.43
CA ALA A 111 -38.48 -11.05 15.81
C ALA A 111 -39.73 -10.22 16.16
N LYS A 112 -40.46 -10.66 17.20
CA LYS A 112 -41.62 -9.92 17.72
C LYS A 112 -41.30 -8.92 18.80
N GLU A 113 -40.20 -9.14 19.52
CA GLU A 113 -39.70 -8.28 20.60
C GLU A 113 -38.19 -8.13 20.43
N ILE A 114 -37.68 -7.01 20.86
CA ILE A 114 -36.22 -6.73 20.88
C ILE A 114 -35.70 -7.21 22.24
N ASP A 115 -34.92 -8.28 22.22
CA ASP A 115 -34.29 -8.91 23.38
C ASP A 115 -32.77 -8.94 23.28
N ASP A 116 -32.11 -9.42 24.33
CA ASP A 116 -30.65 -9.49 24.35
C ASP A 116 -30.08 -10.45 23.29
N GLU A 117 -30.87 -11.49 22.90
CA GLU A 117 -30.44 -12.48 21.89
C GLU A 117 -30.29 -11.83 20.51
N ILE A 118 -31.17 -10.86 20.16
CA ILE A 118 -31.07 -10.11 18.93
C ILE A 118 -29.78 -9.29 18.85
N PHE A 119 -29.38 -8.67 19.95
CA PHE A 119 -28.13 -7.90 20.00
C PHE A 119 -26.90 -8.79 19.83
N GLU A 120 -26.85 -9.95 20.50
CA GLU A 120 -25.78 -10.93 20.33
C GLU A 120 -25.67 -11.42 18.88
N GLU A 121 -26.79 -11.58 18.20
CA GLU A 121 -26.83 -12.03 16.82
C GLU A 121 -26.43 -10.90 15.84
N ILE A 122 -26.85 -9.66 16.07
CA ILE A 122 -26.37 -8.47 15.31
C ILE A 122 -24.87 -8.33 15.48
N GLU A 123 -24.35 -8.41 16.71
CA GLU A 123 -22.92 -8.36 16.99
C GLU A 123 -22.16 -9.43 16.20
N THR A 124 -22.63 -10.67 16.27
CA THR A 124 -22.07 -11.80 15.51
C THR A 124 -22.05 -11.52 14.00
N GLN A 125 -23.14 -11.01 13.44
CA GLN A 125 -23.26 -10.71 12.01
C GLN A 125 -22.29 -9.57 11.61
N LEU A 126 -22.14 -8.56 12.43
CA LEU A 126 -21.18 -7.46 12.19
C LEU A 126 -19.74 -7.98 12.21
N LEU A 127 -19.37 -8.81 13.19
CA LEU A 127 -18.04 -9.41 13.29
C LEU A 127 -17.75 -10.38 12.13
N VAL A 128 -18.72 -11.19 11.71
CA VAL A 128 -18.60 -12.07 10.53
C VAL A 128 -18.45 -11.27 9.24
N ALA A 129 -19.01 -10.06 9.20
CA ALA A 129 -18.85 -9.14 8.08
C ALA A 129 -17.55 -8.30 8.14
N ASP A 130 -16.59 -8.68 8.99
CA ASP A 130 -15.33 -7.96 9.20
C ASP A 130 -15.50 -6.50 9.70
N VAL A 131 -16.61 -6.17 10.34
CA VAL A 131 -16.71 -4.92 11.10
C VAL A 131 -15.81 -5.04 12.32
N GLY A 132 -14.91 -4.08 12.52
CA GLY A 132 -13.95 -4.13 13.63
C GLY A 132 -14.66 -4.14 14.99
N VAL A 133 -14.08 -4.82 15.98
CA VAL A 133 -14.64 -4.98 17.33
C VAL A 133 -15.05 -3.64 17.95
N GLU A 134 -14.17 -2.63 17.90
CA GLU A 134 -14.44 -1.30 18.45
C GLU A 134 -15.65 -0.61 17.79
N ALA A 135 -15.80 -0.75 16.47
CA ALA A 135 -16.96 -0.22 15.76
C ALA A 135 -18.23 -1.00 16.11
N THR A 136 -18.15 -2.32 16.23
CA THR A 136 -19.25 -3.18 16.63
C THR A 136 -19.74 -2.84 18.03
N ASP A 137 -18.83 -2.72 19.00
CA ASP A 137 -19.14 -2.34 20.39
C ASP A 137 -19.85 -0.95 20.44
N THR A 138 -19.37 -0.02 19.63
CA THR A 138 -19.98 1.31 19.54
C THR A 138 -21.42 1.24 19.00
N ILE A 139 -21.64 0.46 17.94
CA ILE A 139 -22.96 0.28 17.33
C ILE A 139 -23.92 -0.36 18.34
N ILE A 140 -23.50 -1.52 18.91
CA ILE A 140 -24.35 -2.26 19.86
C ILE A 140 -24.67 -1.42 21.08
N GLY A 141 -23.70 -0.70 21.64
CA GLY A 141 -23.91 0.20 22.76
C GLY A 141 -24.95 1.30 22.47
N ASN A 142 -24.82 1.96 21.32
CA ASN A 142 -25.77 3.00 20.90
C ASN A 142 -27.19 2.45 20.69
N LEU A 143 -27.30 1.27 20.06
CA LEU A 143 -28.61 0.62 19.84
C LEU A 143 -29.26 0.20 21.16
N THR A 144 -28.50 -0.39 22.08
CA THR A 144 -28.97 -0.79 23.43
C THR A 144 -29.48 0.43 24.20
N ASP A 145 -28.75 1.54 24.17
CA ASP A 145 -29.16 2.79 24.81
C ASP A 145 -30.47 3.34 24.22
N ARG A 146 -30.66 3.25 22.89
CA ARG A 146 -31.89 3.68 22.22
C ARG A 146 -33.09 2.81 22.58
N VAL A 147 -32.89 1.49 22.69
CA VAL A 147 -33.92 0.57 23.18
C VAL A 147 -34.28 0.86 24.63
N GLY A 148 -33.28 1.06 25.49
CA GLY A 148 -33.48 1.42 26.90
C GLY A 148 -34.27 2.73 27.09
N ARG A 149 -34.17 3.66 26.15
CA ARG A 149 -34.97 4.91 26.12
C ARG A 149 -36.34 4.74 25.46
N GLN A 150 -36.72 3.52 25.05
CA GLN A 150 -37.96 3.21 24.35
C GLN A 150 -38.13 3.92 22.98
N GLU A 151 -37.02 4.29 22.34
CA GLU A 151 -37.00 4.88 21.00
C GLU A 151 -37.22 3.83 19.91
N LEU A 152 -36.78 2.60 20.19
CA LEU A 152 -36.86 1.45 19.28
C LEU A 152 -37.79 0.40 19.88
N VAL A 153 -39.01 0.29 19.35
CA VAL A 153 -40.06 -0.60 19.89
C VAL A 153 -40.25 -1.85 19.02
N HIS A 154 -39.87 -1.77 17.76
CA HIS A 154 -40.11 -2.85 16.78
C HIS A 154 -38.80 -3.15 16.03
N ALA A 155 -38.70 -4.39 15.58
CA ALA A 155 -37.53 -4.91 14.86
C ALA A 155 -37.20 -4.08 13.59
N ASP A 156 -38.19 -3.56 12.88
CA ASP A 156 -37.97 -2.70 11.71
C ASP A 156 -37.26 -1.38 12.12
N ALA A 157 -37.64 -0.80 13.25
CA ALA A 157 -37.00 0.42 13.78
C ALA A 157 -35.53 0.13 14.19
N LEU A 158 -35.27 -1.05 14.72
CA LEU A 158 -33.90 -1.49 15.05
C LEU A 158 -33.03 -1.62 13.80
N TYR A 159 -33.57 -2.14 12.69
CA TYR A 159 -32.86 -2.23 11.43
C TYR A 159 -32.51 -0.85 10.84
N GLU A 160 -33.47 0.08 10.87
CA GLU A 160 -33.23 1.46 10.42
C GLU A 160 -32.17 2.16 11.31
N ALA A 161 -32.26 1.96 12.62
CA ALA A 161 -31.29 2.47 13.57
C ALA A 161 -29.88 1.91 13.33
N LEU A 162 -29.76 0.61 13.07
CA LEU A 162 -28.47 0.00 12.73
C LEU A 162 -27.86 0.60 11.45
N GLN A 163 -28.67 0.83 10.41
CA GLN A 163 -28.20 1.50 9.20
C GLN A 163 -27.75 2.94 9.47
N GLU A 164 -28.44 3.63 10.38
CA GLU A 164 -28.08 4.97 10.80
C GLU A 164 -26.74 4.98 11.56
N GLU A 165 -26.53 4.06 12.50
CA GLU A 165 -25.27 3.92 13.24
C GLU A 165 -24.08 3.63 12.29
N LEU A 166 -24.25 2.70 11.35
CA LEU A 166 -23.25 2.42 10.32
C LEU A 166 -22.94 3.65 9.46
N ARG A 167 -23.97 4.42 9.10
CA ARG A 167 -23.78 5.67 8.36
C ARG A 167 -23.03 6.71 9.20
N ASN A 168 -23.40 6.86 10.47
CA ASN A 168 -22.79 7.82 11.37
C ASN A 168 -21.31 7.59 11.59
N LEU A 169 -20.85 6.32 11.56
CA LEU A 169 -19.43 5.97 11.60
C LEU A 169 -18.67 6.42 10.33
N LEU A 170 -19.34 6.44 9.18
CA LEU A 170 -18.70 6.76 7.90
C LEU A 170 -18.74 8.27 7.57
N VAL A 171 -19.78 8.99 7.98
CA VAL A 171 -19.96 10.43 7.68
C VAL A 171 -18.73 11.28 8.02
N PRO A 172 -18.07 11.14 9.17
CA PRO A 172 -16.90 11.96 9.50
C PRO A 172 -15.70 11.76 8.58
N VAL A 173 -15.62 10.60 7.91
CA VAL A 173 -14.51 10.21 7.03
C VAL A 173 -14.88 10.26 5.54
N ASP A 174 -16.15 10.50 5.21
CA ASP A 174 -16.63 10.69 3.84
C ASP A 174 -16.22 12.09 3.34
N ARG A 175 -15.08 12.12 2.66
CA ARG A 175 -14.52 13.35 2.09
C ARG A 175 -14.24 13.18 0.61
N PRO A 176 -14.67 14.12 -0.24
CA PRO A 176 -14.31 14.09 -1.65
C PRO A 176 -12.80 14.29 -1.82
N LEU A 177 -12.23 13.67 -2.85
CA LEU A 177 -10.85 13.93 -3.26
C LEU A 177 -10.78 15.32 -3.90
N GLU A 178 -10.17 16.27 -3.22
CA GLU A 178 -9.95 17.62 -3.69
C GLU A 178 -8.46 17.85 -3.96
N ILE A 179 -8.16 18.35 -5.16
CA ILE A 179 -6.78 18.68 -5.53
C ILE A 179 -6.47 20.11 -5.13
N ASP A 180 -5.60 20.26 -4.14
CA ASP A 180 -5.07 21.56 -3.74
C ASP A 180 -4.12 22.10 -4.82
N THR A 181 -4.59 23.06 -5.59
CA THR A 181 -3.84 23.67 -6.69
C THR A 181 -2.68 24.56 -6.25
N SER A 182 -2.56 24.86 -4.96
CA SER A 182 -1.41 25.57 -4.38
C SER A 182 -0.17 24.67 -4.34
N LYS A 183 -0.34 23.36 -4.39
CA LYS A 183 0.72 22.34 -4.33
C LYS A 183 0.99 21.80 -5.74
N LYS A 184 2.20 22.01 -6.25
CA LYS A 184 2.59 21.62 -7.61
C LYS A 184 3.90 20.82 -7.61
N PRO A 185 3.84 19.51 -7.89
CA PRO A 185 2.63 18.70 -8.13
C PRO A 185 1.89 18.36 -6.83
N TYR A 186 0.57 18.22 -6.90
CA TYR A 186 -0.20 17.49 -5.89
C TYR A 186 0.07 16.00 -6.08
N VAL A 187 0.71 15.37 -5.10
CA VAL A 187 1.19 13.98 -5.20
C VAL A 187 0.18 13.04 -4.55
N ILE A 188 -0.34 12.11 -5.34
CA ILE A 188 -1.25 11.03 -4.91
C ILE A 188 -0.49 9.72 -4.94
N LEU A 189 -0.46 9.00 -3.83
CA LEU A 189 0.10 7.66 -3.71
C LEU A 189 -1.03 6.62 -3.72
N MET A 190 -1.02 5.71 -4.70
CA MET A 190 -2.01 4.64 -4.80
C MET A 190 -1.52 3.39 -4.08
N VAL A 191 -2.28 2.89 -3.13
CA VAL A 191 -1.96 1.68 -2.35
C VAL A 191 -3.09 0.65 -2.43
N GLY A 192 -2.78 -0.61 -2.15
CA GLY A 192 -3.73 -1.72 -2.18
C GLY A 192 -3.08 -3.02 -2.64
N VAL A 193 -3.76 -4.14 -2.48
CA VAL A 193 -3.24 -5.47 -2.85
C VAL A 193 -3.17 -5.65 -4.37
N ASN A 194 -2.45 -6.68 -4.83
CA ASN A 194 -2.41 -7.01 -6.26
C ASN A 194 -3.79 -7.48 -6.75
N GLY A 195 -4.15 -7.08 -7.97
CA GLY A 195 -5.41 -7.46 -8.60
C GLY A 195 -6.63 -6.61 -8.20
N VAL A 196 -6.52 -5.77 -7.17
CA VAL A 196 -7.64 -4.92 -6.69
C VAL A 196 -8.04 -3.79 -7.66
N GLY A 197 -7.23 -3.53 -8.69
CA GLY A 197 -7.52 -2.52 -9.70
C GLY A 197 -6.80 -1.17 -9.54
N LYS A 198 -5.66 -1.11 -8.81
CA LYS A 198 -4.87 0.13 -8.64
C LYS A 198 -4.56 0.80 -9.98
N THR A 199 -3.85 0.11 -10.86
CA THR A 199 -3.42 0.65 -12.17
C THR A 199 -4.61 1.08 -13.04
N THR A 200 -5.73 0.34 -12.98
CA THR A 200 -6.97 0.73 -13.67
C THR A 200 -7.57 2.01 -13.08
N THR A 201 -7.57 2.13 -11.76
CA THR A 201 -8.09 3.33 -11.06
C THR A 201 -7.22 4.54 -11.34
N ILE A 202 -5.88 4.37 -11.36
CA ILE A 202 -4.93 5.41 -11.76
C ILE A 202 -5.27 5.93 -13.15
N GLY A 203 -5.45 5.03 -14.13
CA GLY A 203 -5.79 5.42 -15.49
C GLY A 203 -7.09 6.25 -15.57
N LYS A 204 -8.13 5.85 -14.83
CA LYS A 204 -9.41 6.58 -14.78
C LYS A 204 -9.28 7.95 -14.11
N LEU A 205 -8.59 8.04 -12.97
CA LEU A 205 -8.35 9.31 -12.27
C LEU A 205 -7.52 10.25 -13.13
N ALA A 206 -6.48 9.75 -13.78
CA ALA A 206 -5.65 10.54 -14.68
C ALA A 206 -6.45 11.13 -15.85
N CYS A 207 -7.32 10.34 -16.47
CA CYS A 207 -8.23 10.82 -17.52
C CYS A 207 -9.19 11.88 -17.00
N ARG A 208 -9.76 11.68 -15.81
CA ARG A 208 -10.66 12.65 -15.18
C ARG A 208 -9.95 13.97 -14.91
N PHE A 209 -8.81 13.96 -14.26
CA PHE A 209 -8.05 15.19 -13.98
C PHE A 209 -7.60 15.90 -15.24
N LYS A 210 -7.22 15.15 -16.30
CA LYS A 210 -6.91 15.72 -17.60
C LYS A 210 -8.13 16.38 -18.25
N ALA A 211 -9.31 15.75 -18.17
CA ALA A 211 -10.56 16.35 -18.67
C ALA A 211 -10.96 17.62 -17.89
N GLU A 212 -10.56 17.72 -16.61
CA GLU A 212 -10.68 18.92 -15.80
C GLU A 212 -9.62 20.01 -16.13
N GLY A 213 -8.77 19.77 -17.14
CA GLY A 213 -7.74 20.71 -17.61
C GLY A 213 -6.45 20.70 -16.81
N LYS A 214 -6.21 19.70 -15.95
CA LYS A 214 -4.97 19.59 -15.17
C LYS A 214 -3.85 18.90 -15.96
N ASN A 215 -2.62 19.34 -15.76
CA ASN A 215 -1.42 18.66 -16.24
C ASN A 215 -1.10 17.48 -15.32
N VAL A 216 -1.34 16.27 -15.82
CA VAL A 216 -1.18 15.03 -15.05
C VAL A 216 0.08 14.29 -15.46
N MET A 217 0.81 13.72 -14.52
CA MET A 217 1.89 12.76 -14.75
C MET A 217 1.66 11.48 -13.93
N LEU A 218 2.21 10.37 -14.39
CA LEU A 218 2.14 9.08 -13.73
C LEU A 218 3.53 8.57 -13.38
N ALA A 219 3.64 7.84 -12.27
CA ALA A 219 4.85 7.12 -11.87
C ALA A 219 4.56 5.62 -11.77
N ALA A 220 5.31 4.81 -12.50
CA ALA A 220 5.20 3.35 -12.51
C ALA A 220 6.03 2.74 -11.37
N GLY A 221 5.57 2.88 -10.13
CA GLY A 221 6.27 2.41 -8.94
C GLY A 221 6.09 0.91 -8.64
N ASP A 222 5.17 0.18 -9.30
CA ASP A 222 5.10 -1.30 -9.24
C ASP A 222 6.17 -1.91 -10.19
N THR A 223 7.43 -1.72 -9.83
CA THR A 223 8.58 -2.14 -10.65
C THR A 223 8.80 -3.65 -10.69
N PHE A 224 8.16 -4.39 -9.82
CA PHE A 224 8.30 -5.85 -9.75
C PHE A 224 7.47 -6.59 -10.80
N ARG A 225 6.47 -5.92 -11.37
CA ARG A 225 5.56 -6.48 -12.35
C ARG A 225 5.73 -5.77 -13.68
N ALA A 226 6.49 -6.39 -14.62
CA ALA A 226 6.69 -5.84 -15.95
C ALA A 226 5.37 -5.47 -16.63
N ALA A 227 4.37 -6.35 -16.57
CA ALA A 227 3.05 -6.11 -17.13
C ALA A 227 2.31 -4.92 -16.49
N ALA A 228 2.57 -4.59 -15.21
CA ALA A 228 1.95 -3.42 -14.58
C ALA A 228 2.57 -2.11 -15.09
N VAL A 229 3.91 -2.10 -15.25
CA VAL A 229 4.63 -0.96 -15.84
C VAL A 229 4.18 -0.74 -17.28
N GLU A 230 4.17 -1.79 -18.11
CA GLU A 230 3.71 -1.73 -19.49
C GLU A 230 2.25 -1.27 -19.59
N GLN A 231 1.38 -1.80 -18.74
CA GLN A 231 -0.03 -1.40 -18.71
C GLN A 231 -0.17 0.10 -18.42
N LEU A 232 0.58 0.63 -17.46
CA LEU A 232 0.53 2.05 -17.12
C LEU A 232 1.07 2.91 -18.26
N GLN A 233 2.13 2.47 -18.94
CA GLN A 233 2.69 3.15 -20.11
C GLN A 233 1.67 3.19 -21.25
N VAL A 234 1.00 2.08 -21.57
CA VAL A 234 -0.06 2.02 -22.59
C VAL A 234 -1.21 2.97 -22.24
N TRP A 235 -1.60 3.04 -20.96
CA TRP A 235 -2.60 4.00 -20.50
C TRP A 235 -2.14 5.46 -20.72
N GLY A 236 -0.89 5.75 -20.39
CA GLY A 236 -0.29 7.06 -20.59
C GLY A 236 -0.26 7.46 -22.06
N GLU A 237 0.20 6.59 -22.94
CA GLU A 237 0.27 6.81 -24.39
C GLU A 237 -1.12 7.07 -24.99
N ARG A 238 -2.09 6.21 -24.71
CA ARG A 238 -3.47 6.34 -25.22
C ARG A 238 -4.13 7.66 -24.82
N ASN A 239 -3.80 8.16 -23.67
CA ASN A 239 -4.42 9.37 -23.13
C ASN A 239 -3.49 10.59 -23.21
N SER A 240 -2.31 10.47 -23.83
CA SER A 240 -1.29 11.53 -23.89
C SER A 240 -0.97 12.09 -22.50
N ILE A 241 -0.71 11.19 -21.55
CA ILE A 241 -0.30 11.49 -20.17
C ILE A 241 1.12 10.95 -19.99
N PRO A 242 2.11 11.78 -19.63
CA PRO A 242 3.48 11.33 -19.40
C PRO A 242 3.58 10.31 -18.25
N VAL A 243 4.34 9.24 -18.48
CA VAL A 243 4.62 8.21 -17.48
C VAL A 243 6.12 8.18 -17.22
N VAL A 244 6.51 8.26 -15.97
CA VAL A 244 7.88 8.01 -15.51
C VAL A 244 7.97 6.54 -15.10
N ALA A 245 8.84 5.81 -15.78
CA ALA A 245 9.10 4.39 -15.54
C ALA A 245 10.59 4.11 -15.67
N GLN A 246 11.07 3.11 -14.94
CA GLN A 246 12.40 2.52 -15.10
C GLN A 246 12.26 1.04 -15.49
N HIS A 247 13.38 0.36 -15.70
CA HIS A 247 13.37 -1.07 -16.03
C HIS A 247 12.78 -1.91 -14.87
N THR A 248 12.22 -3.05 -15.23
CA THR A 248 11.66 -4.01 -14.26
C THR A 248 12.71 -4.41 -13.22
N GLY A 249 12.33 -4.42 -11.96
CA GLY A 249 13.22 -4.70 -10.82
C GLY A 249 13.99 -3.49 -10.28
N SER A 250 13.80 -2.31 -10.84
CA SER A 250 14.33 -1.06 -10.28
C SER A 250 13.73 -0.79 -8.89
N ASP A 251 14.40 0.05 -8.10
CA ASP A 251 13.89 0.49 -6.81
C ASP A 251 12.68 1.41 -6.99
N SER A 252 11.50 0.98 -6.51
CA SER A 252 10.26 1.76 -6.55
C SER A 252 10.43 3.20 -6.05
N ALA A 253 11.23 3.37 -4.99
CA ALA A 253 11.50 4.69 -4.42
C ALA A 253 12.29 5.59 -5.38
N SER A 254 13.20 5.02 -6.19
CA SER A 254 13.94 5.77 -7.21
C SER A 254 13.02 6.23 -8.33
N VAL A 255 12.12 5.36 -8.82
CA VAL A 255 11.13 5.72 -9.85
C VAL A 255 10.26 6.87 -9.38
N VAL A 256 9.78 6.79 -8.14
CA VAL A 256 8.90 7.82 -7.57
C VAL A 256 9.68 9.13 -7.33
N TYR A 257 10.94 9.06 -6.91
CA TYR A 257 11.79 10.24 -6.77
C TYR A 257 11.95 10.97 -8.11
N ASP A 258 12.32 10.24 -9.17
CA ASP A 258 12.48 10.79 -10.51
C ASP A 258 11.16 11.38 -11.02
N ALA A 259 10.03 10.72 -10.72
CA ALA A 259 8.72 11.20 -11.11
C ALA A 259 8.33 12.51 -10.42
N VAL A 260 8.58 12.65 -9.12
CA VAL A 260 8.33 13.91 -8.40
C VAL A 260 9.21 15.03 -8.97
N GLN A 261 10.50 14.77 -9.19
CA GLN A 261 11.43 15.74 -9.76
C GLN A 261 11.01 16.15 -11.19
N ALA A 262 10.63 15.18 -12.02
CA ALA A 262 10.14 15.43 -13.38
C ALA A 262 8.84 16.23 -13.38
N ALA A 263 7.92 15.93 -12.44
CA ALA A 263 6.65 16.63 -12.31
C ALA A 263 6.86 18.09 -11.88
N GLN A 264 7.75 18.34 -10.93
CA GLN A 264 8.14 19.70 -10.52
C GLN A 264 8.74 20.49 -11.70
N SER A 265 9.71 19.89 -12.41
CA SER A 265 10.39 20.57 -13.53
C SER A 265 9.49 20.85 -14.72
N ARG A 266 8.44 20.04 -14.94
CA ARG A 266 7.47 20.19 -16.03
C ARG A 266 6.23 20.99 -15.64
N GLY A 267 6.15 21.43 -14.37
CA GLY A 267 5.00 22.18 -13.86
C GLY A 267 3.70 21.37 -13.88
N ALA A 268 3.78 20.06 -13.59
CA ALA A 268 2.60 19.22 -13.49
C ALA A 268 1.73 19.65 -12.30
N ASP A 269 0.42 19.62 -12.48
CA ASP A 269 -0.53 19.92 -11.40
C ASP A 269 -0.72 18.71 -10.49
N VAL A 270 -0.75 17.49 -11.07
CA VAL A 270 -0.99 16.23 -10.35
C VAL A 270 0.03 15.19 -10.76
N LEU A 271 0.59 14.49 -9.78
CA LEU A 271 1.37 13.27 -9.96
C LEU A 271 0.65 12.12 -9.26
N ILE A 272 0.36 11.04 -10.00
CA ILE A 272 -0.20 9.81 -9.42
C ILE A 272 0.86 8.72 -9.47
N ALA A 273 1.25 8.19 -8.31
CA ALA A 273 2.25 7.14 -8.18
C ALA A 273 1.58 5.79 -7.89
N ASP A 274 1.81 4.81 -8.77
CA ASP A 274 1.45 3.41 -8.56
C ASP A 274 2.43 2.77 -7.58
N THR A 275 2.00 1.75 -6.85
CA THR A 275 2.83 0.97 -5.92
C THR A 275 2.60 -0.53 -6.07
N ALA A 276 3.58 -1.31 -5.66
CA ALA A 276 3.43 -2.75 -5.52
C ALA A 276 2.33 -3.10 -4.49
N GLY A 277 1.66 -4.23 -4.68
CA GLY A 277 0.56 -4.69 -3.82
C GLY A 277 0.75 -6.13 -3.33
N ARG A 278 1.94 -6.49 -2.87
CA ARG A 278 2.29 -7.87 -2.48
C ARG A 278 1.72 -8.24 -1.11
N LEU A 279 0.67 -9.06 -1.07
CA LEU A 279 0.04 -9.48 0.19
C LEU A 279 0.91 -10.47 1.00
N HIS A 280 1.65 -11.34 0.33
CA HIS A 280 2.40 -12.44 0.96
C HIS A 280 3.74 -12.03 1.61
N THR A 281 4.16 -10.78 1.47
CA THR A 281 5.39 -10.23 2.07
C THR A 281 5.08 -8.94 2.84
N ARG A 282 4.18 -9.02 3.82
CA ARG A 282 3.64 -7.83 4.54
C ARG A 282 4.72 -6.90 5.11
N GLY A 283 5.74 -7.47 5.74
CA GLY A 283 6.83 -6.67 6.33
C GLY A 283 7.58 -5.85 5.27
N ASN A 284 8.02 -6.49 4.20
CA ASN A 284 8.78 -5.84 3.13
C ASN A 284 7.97 -4.78 2.37
N LEU A 285 6.64 -4.99 2.21
CA LEU A 285 5.79 -4.02 1.54
C LEU A 285 5.63 -2.72 2.34
N MET A 286 5.42 -2.83 3.65
CA MET A 286 5.30 -1.64 4.52
C MET A 286 6.62 -0.87 4.61
N GLU A 287 7.75 -1.56 4.61
CA GLU A 287 9.08 -0.93 4.53
C GLU A 287 9.29 -0.21 3.19
N GLU A 288 8.86 -0.83 2.08
CA GLU A 288 8.90 -0.22 0.75
C GLU A 288 8.04 1.05 0.69
N LEU A 289 6.79 1.00 1.14
CA LEU A 289 5.90 2.17 1.20
C LEU A 289 6.48 3.28 2.09
N SER A 290 7.07 2.92 3.23
CA SER A 290 7.74 3.86 4.12
C SER A 290 8.96 4.50 3.44
N LYS A 291 9.71 3.72 2.66
CA LYS A 291 10.85 4.20 1.87
C LYS A 291 10.38 5.17 0.77
N VAL A 292 9.34 4.81 0.02
CA VAL A 292 8.73 5.65 -1.02
C VAL A 292 8.28 6.98 -0.43
N THR A 293 7.52 6.96 0.66
CA THR A 293 7.06 8.18 1.35
C THR A 293 8.23 9.05 1.82
N ARG A 294 9.25 8.45 2.43
CA ARG A 294 10.45 9.17 2.88
C ARG A 294 11.20 9.84 1.74
N VAL A 295 11.24 9.20 0.58
CA VAL A 295 11.92 9.74 -0.60
C VAL A 295 11.13 10.88 -1.23
N MET A 296 9.80 10.79 -1.30
CA MET A 296 8.93 11.91 -1.73
C MET A 296 9.15 13.15 -0.87
N LYS A 297 9.21 12.98 0.47
CA LYS A 297 9.41 14.07 1.43
C LYS A 297 10.75 14.80 1.29
N LYS A 298 11.74 14.21 0.64
CA LYS A 298 13.01 14.91 0.33
C LYS A 298 12.84 16.02 -0.71
N LEU A 299 11.89 15.86 -1.64
CA LEU A 299 11.60 16.81 -2.71
C LEU A 299 10.41 17.73 -2.37
N SER A 300 9.43 17.19 -1.65
CA SER A 300 8.27 17.90 -1.16
C SER A 300 7.94 17.43 0.26
N PRO A 301 8.21 18.24 1.30
CA PRO A 301 8.06 17.80 2.70
C PRO A 301 6.65 17.31 3.07
N GLU A 302 5.64 17.80 2.37
CA GLU A 302 4.24 17.43 2.59
C GLU A 302 3.78 16.23 1.75
N ALA A 303 4.59 15.78 0.79
CA ALA A 303 4.23 14.62 -0.05
C ALA A 303 4.36 13.28 0.72
N PRO A 304 3.51 12.28 0.40
CA PRO A 304 2.36 12.39 -0.49
C PRO A 304 1.26 13.28 0.13
N HIS A 305 0.57 14.07 -0.69
CA HIS A 305 -0.51 14.94 -0.24
C HIS A 305 -1.80 14.14 -0.02
N GLU A 306 -1.94 13.02 -0.75
CA GLU A 306 -3.05 12.09 -0.61
C GLU A 306 -2.56 10.65 -0.74
N VAL A 307 -3.13 9.74 0.04
CA VAL A 307 -2.90 8.30 -0.08
C VAL A 307 -4.25 7.62 -0.32
N LEU A 308 -4.42 7.04 -1.51
CA LEU A 308 -5.65 6.37 -1.89
C LEU A 308 -5.50 4.86 -1.76
N LEU A 309 -6.23 4.28 -0.82
CA LEU A 309 -6.35 2.83 -0.68
C LEU A 309 -7.44 2.33 -1.64
N VAL A 310 -7.04 1.46 -2.57
CA VAL A 310 -7.97 0.81 -3.49
C VAL A 310 -8.43 -0.52 -2.90
N LEU A 311 -9.74 -0.67 -2.76
CA LEU A 311 -10.40 -1.86 -2.28
C LEU A 311 -11.31 -2.44 -3.37
N ASP A 312 -11.46 -3.76 -3.39
CA ASP A 312 -12.45 -4.42 -4.22
C ASP A 312 -13.76 -4.55 -3.45
N ALA A 313 -14.78 -3.85 -3.89
CA ALA A 313 -16.10 -3.89 -3.27
C ALA A 313 -16.83 -5.24 -3.42
N GLY A 314 -16.30 -6.15 -4.25
CA GLY A 314 -16.83 -7.51 -4.42
C GLY A 314 -16.22 -8.54 -3.48
N THR A 315 -15.16 -8.16 -2.74
CA THR A 315 -14.45 -9.00 -1.79
C THR A 315 -14.81 -8.54 -0.38
N GLY A 316 -15.65 -9.27 0.31
CA GLY A 316 -16.07 -8.91 1.66
C GLY A 316 -16.63 -10.09 2.40
#